data_e1c9bdb6365ca8ada8146be824e33d79
#
_entry.id   e1c9bdb6365ca8ada8146be824e33d79
#
_cell.length_a   1.000
_cell.length_b   1.000
_cell.length_c   1.000
_cell.angle_alpha   90.00
_cell.angle_beta   90.00
_cell.angle_gamma   90.00
#
_symmetry.space_group_name_H-M   'P 1'
#
loop_
_entity.id
_entity.type
_entity.pdbx_description
1 polymer ?
#
loop_
_entity_poly.entity_id
_entity_poly.type
_entity_poly.pdbx_seq_one_letter_code
_entity_poly.pdbx_strand_id
1 'polypeptide(L)'
;MPDISRDPRGTPATDRLNYTAYRLARALNRAAENSALAYGVTLPQLLILQVLGEGVPLSNAQIARRTFVSSQAAHVVSGELLASGLIERVEHPTNRRVRLVRLSEAGWARLADCEREIRGREERLADAIGPELRDSLAEILEHAADVLAGGYFGDKDAEAEAVARRRRPSTGSGMTPA
;
A
#
# COMPACT_ATOMS: atom_id res chain seq x y z
N MET A 1 -28.81 6.62 6.75
CA MET A 1 -27.56 7.38 6.92
C MET A 1 -27.29 7.51 8.41
N PRO A 2 -26.10 7.19 8.92
CA PRO A 2 -25.78 7.48 10.30
C PRO A 2 -25.76 9.01 10.51
N ASP A 3 -26.40 9.45 11.57
CA ASP A 3 -26.47 10.85 11.98
C ASP A 3 -25.07 11.37 12.33
N ILE A 4 -24.51 12.24 11.51
CA ILE A 4 -23.17 12.84 11.66
C ILE A 4 -23.17 13.93 12.76
N SER A 5 -24.32 14.25 13.35
CA SER A 5 -24.47 15.28 14.40
C SER A 5 -24.29 14.73 15.82
N ARG A 6 -23.96 13.43 16.00
CA ARG A 6 -23.74 12.87 17.33
C ARG A 6 -22.46 13.43 17.95
N ASP A 7 -22.58 13.93 19.18
CA ASP A 7 -21.46 14.28 20.04
C ASP A 7 -20.44 13.11 20.08
N PRO A 8 -19.19 13.33 19.67
CA PRO A 8 -18.17 12.27 19.62
C PRO A 8 -17.79 11.74 21.01
N ARG A 9 -18.20 12.42 22.09
CA ARG A 9 -17.97 11.99 23.45
C ARG A 9 -18.81 10.75 23.78
N GLY A 10 -18.13 9.68 24.18
CA GLY A 10 -18.79 8.41 24.53
C GLY A 10 -19.11 7.48 23.35
N THR A 11 -18.82 7.87 22.10
CA THR A 11 -18.95 6.96 20.95
C THR A 11 -17.86 5.89 21.00
N PRO A 12 -18.21 4.60 21.01
CA PRO A 12 -17.22 3.52 20.98
C PRO A 12 -16.28 3.67 19.79
N ALA A 13 -15.00 3.34 19.99
CA ALA A 13 -14.01 3.42 18.90
C ALA A 13 -14.40 2.56 17.69
N THR A 14 -15.06 1.42 17.93
CA THR A 14 -15.54 0.49 16.90
C THR A 14 -16.63 1.07 16.01
N ASP A 15 -17.30 2.14 16.43
CA ASP A 15 -18.33 2.82 15.63
C ASP A 15 -17.73 3.94 14.75
N ARG A 16 -16.42 4.15 14.85
CA ARG A 16 -15.70 5.16 14.08
C ARG A 16 -15.07 4.53 12.84
N LEU A 17 -15.40 5.04 11.67
CA LEU A 17 -14.89 4.54 10.39
C LEU A 17 -13.36 4.46 10.35
N ASN A 18 -12.67 5.53 10.78
CA ASN A 18 -11.20 5.56 10.78
C ASN A 18 -10.58 4.47 11.66
N TYR A 19 -11.17 4.18 12.82
CA TYR A 19 -10.67 3.13 13.70
C TYR A 19 -10.93 1.74 13.12
N THR A 20 -12.10 1.51 12.55
CA THR A 20 -12.47 0.23 11.93
C THR A 20 -11.62 -0.04 10.70
N ALA A 21 -11.40 0.98 9.86
CA ALA A 21 -10.50 0.90 8.70
C ALA A 21 -9.05 0.61 9.13
N TYR A 22 -8.56 1.28 10.19
CA TYR A 22 -7.24 0.99 10.75
C TYR A 22 -7.11 -0.46 11.24
N ARG A 23 -8.13 -0.98 11.95
CA ARG A 23 -8.15 -2.38 12.39
C ARG A 23 -8.10 -3.35 11.23
N LEU A 24 -8.88 -3.10 10.17
CA LEU A 24 -8.88 -3.92 8.96
C LEU A 24 -7.51 -3.89 8.28
N ALA A 25 -6.93 -2.70 8.07
CA ALA A 25 -5.61 -2.55 7.48
C ALA A 25 -4.53 -3.30 8.29
N ARG A 26 -4.59 -3.22 9.63
CA ARG A 26 -3.66 -3.96 10.52
C ARG A 26 -3.82 -5.47 10.39
N ALA A 27 -5.05 -5.97 10.29
CA ALA A 27 -5.32 -7.39 10.13
C ALA A 27 -4.82 -7.92 8.78
N LEU A 28 -5.08 -7.18 7.69
CA LEU A 28 -4.62 -7.52 6.35
C LEU A 28 -3.08 -7.48 6.26
N ASN A 29 -2.44 -6.43 6.78
CA ASN A 29 -0.98 -6.33 6.80
C ASN A 29 -0.34 -7.49 7.57
N ARG A 30 -0.88 -7.86 8.74
CA ARG A 30 -0.37 -8.99 9.51
C ARG A 30 -0.54 -10.32 8.77
N ALA A 31 -1.65 -10.48 8.07
CA ALA A 31 -1.89 -11.66 7.25
C ALA A 31 -0.88 -11.74 6.10
N ALA A 32 -0.65 -10.62 5.37
CA ALA A 32 0.32 -10.53 4.29
C ALA A 32 1.76 -10.74 4.78
N GLU A 33 2.13 -10.16 5.92
CA GLU A 33 3.44 -10.34 6.55
C GLU A 33 3.72 -11.81 6.88
N ASN A 34 2.75 -12.50 7.50
CA ASN A 34 2.88 -13.92 7.80
C ASN A 34 3.01 -14.77 6.52
N SER A 35 2.30 -14.42 5.46
CA SER A 35 2.41 -15.10 4.16
C SER A 35 3.79 -14.85 3.52
N ALA A 36 4.28 -13.62 3.56
CA ALA A 36 5.61 -13.25 3.04
C ALA A 36 6.73 -13.99 3.77
N LEU A 37 6.70 -13.97 5.11
CA LEU A 37 7.71 -14.62 5.95
C LEU A 37 7.77 -16.15 5.74
N ALA A 38 6.63 -16.80 5.48
CA ALA A 38 6.59 -18.23 5.18
C ALA A 38 7.43 -18.59 3.93
N TYR A 39 7.60 -17.65 3.01
CA TYR A 39 8.37 -17.79 1.79
C TYR A 39 9.70 -17.00 1.81
N GLY A 40 10.16 -16.57 2.98
CA GLY A 40 11.47 -15.96 3.17
C GLY A 40 11.59 -14.54 2.60
N VAL A 41 10.48 -13.78 2.53
CA VAL A 41 10.46 -12.36 2.19
C VAL A 41 9.76 -11.56 3.28
N THR A 42 10.11 -10.28 3.41
CA THR A 42 9.43 -9.35 4.33
C THR A 42 8.21 -8.73 3.64
N LEU A 43 7.31 -8.13 4.41
CA LEU A 43 6.16 -7.42 3.84
C LEU A 43 6.58 -6.29 2.87
N PRO A 44 7.56 -5.42 3.16
CA PRO A 44 8.04 -4.44 2.20
C PRO A 44 8.59 -5.06 0.91
N GLN A 45 9.28 -6.19 0.99
CA GLN A 45 9.76 -6.93 -0.17
C GLN A 45 8.59 -7.48 -0.99
N LEU A 46 7.60 -8.09 -0.35
CA LEU A 46 6.39 -8.59 -1.01
C LEU A 46 5.65 -7.48 -1.75
N LEU A 47 5.45 -6.30 -1.13
CA LEU A 47 4.79 -5.17 -1.78
C LEU A 47 5.54 -4.72 -3.06
N ILE A 48 6.87 -4.73 -3.05
CA ILE A 48 7.66 -4.44 -4.26
C ILE A 48 7.47 -5.55 -5.30
N LEU A 49 7.51 -6.82 -4.90
CA LEU A 49 7.27 -7.92 -5.84
C LEU A 49 5.86 -7.83 -6.47
N GLN A 50 4.84 -7.46 -5.70
CA GLN A 50 3.47 -7.29 -6.20
C GLN A 50 3.36 -6.19 -7.26
N VAL A 51 3.92 -5.00 -7.01
CA VAL A 51 3.85 -3.91 -8.00
C VAL A 51 4.71 -4.19 -9.25
N LEU A 52 5.79 -4.97 -9.14
CA LEU A 52 6.56 -5.43 -10.29
C LEU A 52 5.89 -6.60 -11.00
N GLY A 53 5.02 -7.35 -10.30
CA GLY A 53 4.22 -8.44 -10.83
C GLY A 53 3.20 -8.03 -11.89
N GLU A 54 2.97 -6.73 -12.07
CA GLU A 54 2.19 -6.21 -13.20
C GLU A 54 2.94 -6.31 -14.55
N GLY A 55 4.21 -6.74 -14.52
CA GLY A 55 5.01 -6.98 -15.73
C GLY A 55 5.67 -5.74 -16.32
N VAL A 56 5.52 -4.57 -15.69
CA VAL A 56 6.13 -3.32 -16.14
C VAL A 56 7.39 -3.02 -15.32
N PRO A 57 8.57 -2.82 -15.95
CA PRO A 57 9.76 -2.40 -15.22
C PRO A 57 9.59 -1.02 -14.58
N LEU A 58 9.98 -0.88 -13.31
CA LEU A 58 9.81 0.35 -12.54
C LEU A 58 11.15 0.89 -12.04
N SER A 59 11.24 2.21 -11.91
CA SER A 59 12.30 2.89 -11.17
C SER A 59 12.01 2.87 -9.66
N ASN A 60 13.05 3.04 -8.82
CA ASN A 60 12.86 3.13 -7.37
C ASN A 60 11.90 4.25 -6.95
N ALA A 61 11.85 5.36 -7.68
CA ALA A 61 10.90 6.44 -7.40
C ALA A 61 9.44 6.01 -7.69
N GLN A 62 9.20 5.23 -8.73
CA GLN A 62 7.87 4.67 -9.03
C GLN A 62 7.48 3.60 -7.99
N ILE A 63 8.41 2.72 -7.63
CA ILE A 63 8.21 1.73 -6.56
C ILE A 63 7.83 2.43 -5.25
N ALA A 64 8.60 3.44 -4.83
CA ALA A 64 8.35 4.18 -3.59
C ALA A 64 6.92 4.76 -3.55
N ARG A 65 6.47 5.37 -4.66
CA ARG A 65 5.11 5.91 -4.75
C ARG A 65 4.05 4.83 -4.62
N ARG A 66 4.24 3.72 -5.34
CA ARG A 66 3.24 2.64 -5.41
C ARG A 66 3.18 1.77 -4.15
N THR A 67 4.25 1.72 -3.38
CA THR A 67 4.32 0.97 -2.12
C THR A 67 4.20 1.86 -0.87
N PHE A 68 3.94 3.17 -1.06
CA PHE A 68 3.74 4.15 0.03
C PHE A 68 4.92 4.27 0.99
N VAL A 69 6.13 4.03 0.53
CA VAL A 69 7.35 4.17 1.32
C VAL A 69 8.19 5.35 0.84
N SER A 70 9.16 5.78 1.63
CA SER A 70 10.14 6.77 1.19
C SER A 70 11.03 6.22 0.06
N SER A 71 11.54 7.10 -0.80
CA SER A 71 12.49 6.71 -1.86
C SER A 71 13.73 6.01 -1.31
N GLN A 72 14.17 6.38 -0.10
CA GLN A 72 15.28 5.72 0.57
C GLN A 72 14.92 4.30 0.99
N ALA A 73 13.75 4.09 1.59
CA ALA A 73 13.28 2.76 1.95
C ALA A 73 13.11 1.86 0.72
N ALA A 74 12.49 2.36 -0.35
CA ALA A 74 12.38 1.63 -1.61
C ALA A 74 13.74 1.25 -2.18
N HIS A 75 14.74 2.14 -2.08
CA HIS A 75 16.11 1.87 -2.54
C HIS A 75 16.76 0.73 -1.75
N VAL A 76 16.65 0.75 -0.43
CA VAL A 76 17.21 -0.30 0.45
C VAL A 76 16.56 -1.65 0.14
N VAL A 77 15.23 -1.72 0.15
CA VAL A 77 14.50 -2.98 -0.08
C VAL A 77 14.72 -3.51 -1.50
N SER A 78 14.78 -2.64 -2.52
CA SER A 78 15.15 -3.04 -3.87
C SER A 78 16.59 -3.58 -3.93
N GLY A 79 17.51 -3.01 -3.16
CA GLY A 79 18.88 -3.51 -3.01
C GLY A 79 18.94 -4.93 -2.46
N GLU A 80 18.16 -5.22 -1.43
CA GLU A 80 18.02 -6.57 -0.85
C GLU A 80 17.44 -7.58 -1.85
N LEU A 81 16.38 -7.16 -2.59
CA LEU A 81 15.77 -8.01 -3.62
C LEU A 81 16.70 -8.28 -4.80
N LEU A 82 17.55 -7.31 -5.19
CA LEU A 82 18.60 -7.50 -6.19
C LEU A 82 19.67 -8.48 -5.68
N ALA A 83 20.10 -8.34 -4.43
CA ALA A 83 21.10 -9.20 -3.82
C ALA A 83 20.60 -10.65 -3.67
N SER A 84 19.31 -10.84 -3.42
CA SER A 84 18.67 -12.17 -3.36
C SER A 84 18.28 -12.72 -4.74
N GLY A 85 18.50 -11.99 -5.81
CA GLY A 85 18.20 -12.42 -7.18
C GLY A 85 16.70 -12.48 -7.51
N LEU A 86 15.84 -11.90 -6.68
CA LEU A 86 14.39 -11.88 -6.92
C LEU A 86 13.96 -10.80 -7.92
N ILE A 87 14.76 -9.76 -8.08
CA ILE A 87 14.58 -8.76 -9.13
C ILE A 87 15.89 -8.57 -9.88
N GLU A 88 15.80 -8.04 -11.09
CA GLU A 88 16.94 -7.76 -11.94
C GLU A 88 16.86 -6.35 -12.54
N ARG A 89 18.02 -5.81 -12.92
CA ARG A 89 18.11 -4.49 -13.56
C ARG A 89 17.83 -4.60 -15.03
N VAL A 90 17.10 -3.60 -15.56
CA VAL A 90 16.89 -3.43 -17.00
C VAL A 90 17.21 -2.00 -17.40
N GLU A 91 17.63 -1.84 -18.63
CA GLU A 91 17.91 -0.52 -19.19
C GLU A 91 16.59 0.21 -19.53
N HIS A 92 16.58 1.51 -19.26
CA HIS A 92 15.46 2.34 -19.70
C HIS A 92 15.57 2.58 -21.23
N PRO A 93 14.49 2.41 -22.01
CA PRO A 93 14.54 2.43 -23.48
C PRO A 93 15.16 3.70 -24.09
N THR A 94 14.97 4.84 -23.44
CA THR A 94 15.36 6.16 -23.99
C THR A 94 16.23 6.98 -23.04
N ASN A 95 16.41 6.57 -21.76
CA ASN A 95 17.15 7.37 -20.78
C ASN A 95 18.08 6.49 -19.93
N ARG A 96 19.34 6.39 -20.33
CA ARG A 96 20.39 5.59 -19.66
C ARG A 96 20.68 6.01 -18.19
N ARG A 97 20.22 7.19 -17.76
CA ARG A 97 20.39 7.65 -16.37
C ARG A 97 19.33 7.04 -15.44
N VAL A 98 18.21 6.59 -16.00
CA VAL A 98 17.14 5.94 -15.22
C VAL A 98 17.42 4.45 -15.15
N ARG A 99 17.51 3.93 -13.93
CA ARG A 99 17.65 2.50 -13.68
C ARG A 99 16.28 1.92 -13.38
N LEU A 100 15.88 0.94 -14.14
CA LEU A 100 14.64 0.19 -13.93
C LEU A 100 14.98 -1.18 -13.34
N VAL A 101 14.00 -1.76 -12.66
CA VAL A 101 14.03 -3.14 -12.18
C VAL A 101 12.76 -3.86 -12.60
N ARG A 102 12.86 -5.18 -12.75
CA ARG A 102 11.73 -6.08 -12.98
C ARG A 102 11.90 -7.35 -12.16
N LEU A 103 10.87 -8.16 -12.08
CA LEU A 103 10.99 -9.50 -11.50
C LEU A 103 11.95 -10.36 -12.35
N SER A 104 12.79 -11.13 -11.68
CA SER A 104 13.49 -12.26 -12.27
C SER A 104 12.56 -13.48 -12.33
N GLU A 105 12.99 -14.56 -12.96
CA GLU A 105 12.25 -15.84 -12.92
C GLU A 105 12.03 -16.33 -11.47
N ALA A 106 13.05 -16.23 -10.63
CA ALA A 106 12.95 -16.54 -9.20
C ALA A 106 11.98 -15.60 -8.47
N GLY A 107 11.93 -14.32 -8.86
CA GLY A 107 10.98 -13.36 -8.32
C GLY A 107 9.54 -13.68 -8.67
N TRP A 108 9.28 -14.07 -9.91
CA TRP A 108 7.95 -14.54 -10.33
C TRP A 108 7.48 -15.77 -9.56
N ALA A 109 8.36 -16.77 -9.39
CA ALA A 109 8.06 -17.95 -8.60
C ALA A 109 7.75 -17.59 -7.13
N ARG A 110 8.58 -16.72 -6.52
CA ARG A 110 8.39 -16.25 -5.14
C ARG A 110 7.07 -15.49 -4.96
N LEU A 111 6.75 -14.59 -5.87
CA LEU A 111 5.50 -13.84 -5.86
C LEU A 111 4.30 -14.82 -5.96
N ALA A 112 4.34 -15.76 -6.90
CA ALA A 112 3.28 -16.75 -7.07
C ALA A 112 3.01 -17.59 -5.81
N ASP A 113 4.07 -17.94 -5.08
CA ASP A 113 3.94 -18.67 -3.82
C ASP A 113 3.26 -17.84 -2.74
N CYS A 114 3.69 -16.58 -2.57
CA CYS A 114 3.08 -15.65 -1.62
C CYS A 114 1.61 -15.37 -1.96
N GLU A 115 1.29 -15.15 -3.22
CA GLU A 115 -0.07 -14.86 -3.67
C GLU A 115 -1.02 -16.06 -3.52
N ARG A 116 -0.51 -17.28 -3.65
CA ARG A 116 -1.30 -18.49 -3.40
C ARG A 116 -1.78 -18.54 -1.93
N GLU A 117 -0.88 -18.23 -1.00
CA GLU A 117 -1.22 -18.16 0.41
C GLU A 117 -2.18 -17.03 0.73
N ILE A 118 -1.99 -15.85 0.11
CA ILE A 118 -2.88 -14.71 0.26
C ILE A 118 -4.28 -15.05 -0.26
N ARG A 119 -4.39 -15.61 -1.47
CA ARG A 119 -5.68 -16.04 -2.02
C ARG A 119 -6.42 -17.03 -1.11
N GLY A 120 -5.75 -18.01 -0.55
CA GLY A 120 -6.38 -18.94 0.39
C GLY A 120 -6.94 -18.26 1.64
N ARG A 121 -6.39 -17.09 2.02
CA ARG A 121 -6.94 -16.26 3.12
C ARG A 121 -8.11 -15.41 2.66
N GLU A 122 -8.05 -14.87 1.45
CA GLU A 122 -9.16 -14.12 0.84
C GLU A 122 -10.38 -15.02 0.58
N GLU A 123 -10.17 -16.26 0.17
CA GLU A 123 -11.23 -17.26 0.07
C GLU A 123 -11.92 -17.51 1.42
N ARG A 124 -11.13 -17.69 2.49
CA ARG A 124 -11.71 -17.81 3.85
C ARG A 124 -12.46 -16.55 4.31
N LEU A 125 -12.00 -15.37 3.89
CA LEU A 125 -12.74 -14.14 4.14
C LEU A 125 -14.05 -14.12 3.36
N ALA A 126 -14.02 -14.50 2.07
CA ALA A 126 -15.21 -14.59 1.24
C ALA A 126 -16.23 -15.59 1.80
N ASP A 127 -15.77 -16.73 2.30
CA ASP A 127 -16.64 -17.71 2.98
C ASP A 127 -17.32 -17.14 4.23
N ALA A 128 -16.60 -16.28 4.97
CA ALA A 128 -17.12 -15.70 6.20
C ALA A 128 -18.10 -14.53 5.97
N ILE A 129 -17.92 -13.72 4.94
CA ILE A 129 -18.74 -12.53 4.65
C ILE A 129 -19.65 -12.70 3.43
N GLY A 130 -19.47 -13.75 2.64
CA GLY A 130 -20.13 -13.99 1.35
C GLY A 130 -19.37 -13.35 0.16
N PRO A 131 -19.37 -14.04 -1.01
CA PRO A 131 -18.59 -13.60 -2.18
C PRO A 131 -19.03 -12.23 -2.69
N GLU A 132 -20.32 -11.94 -2.73
CA GLU A 132 -20.85 -10.66 -3.20
C GLU A 132 -20.40 -9.49 -2.30
N LEU A 133 -20.36 -9.70 -0.97
CA LEU A 133 -19.87 -8.67 -0.03
C LEU A 133 -18.37 -8.49 -0.13
N ARG A 134 -17.62 -9.56 -0.40
CA ARG A 134 -16.17 -9.48 -0.61
C ARG A 134 -15.82 -8.61 -1.82
N ASP A 135 -16.49 -8.79 -2.94
CA ASP A 135 -16.24 -8.04 -4.16
C ASP A 135 -16.67 -6.56 -3.99
N SER A 136 -17.83 -6.32 -3.40
CA SER A 136 -18.27 -4.97 -3.03
C SER A 136 -17.32 -4.29 -2.03
N LEU A 137 -16.74 -5.03 -1.10
CA LEU A 137 -15.78 -4.49 -0.15
C LEU A 137 -14.51 -4.01 -0.85
N ALA A 138 -13.98 -4.75 -1.82
CA ALA A 138 -12.81 -4.35 -2.60
C ALA A 138 -13.08 -3.05 -3.37
N GLU A 139 -14.20 -2.96 -4.08
CA GLU A 139 -14.60 -1.76 -4.81
C GLU A 139 -14.78 -0.55 -3.90
N ILE A 140 -15.43 -0.73 -2.74
CA ILE A 140 -15.63 0.35 -1.76
C ILE A 140 -14.30 0.84 -1.20
N LEU A 141 -13.37 -0.07 -0.88
CA LEU A 141 -12.06 0.29 -0.34
C LEU A 141 -11.22 1.03 -1.37
N GLU A 142 -11.24 0.61 -2.64
CA GLU A 142 -10.55 1.29 -3.74
C GLU A 142 -11.11 2.69 -3.92
N HIS A 143 -12.43 2.82 -4.07
CA HIS A 143 -13.08 4.13 -4.22
C HIS A 143 -12.82 5.06 -3.03
N ALA A 144 -12.89 4.54 -1.79
CA ALA A 144 -12.59 5.33 -0.60
C ALA A 144 -11.13 5.78 -0.56
N ALA A 145 -10.20 4.93 -0.99
CA ALA A 145 -8.79 5.28 -1.09
C ALA A 145 -8.57 6.40 -2.10
N ASP A 146 -9.19 6.33 -3.28
CA ASP A 146 -9.11 7.38 -4.30
C ASP A 146 -9.64 8.73 -3.80
N VAL A 147 -10.82 8.71 -3.17
CA VAL A 147 -11.43 9.93 -2.62
C VAL A 147 -10.57 10.56 -1.52
N LEU A 148 -10.02 9.75 -0.62
CA LEU A 148 -9.22 10.22 0.51
C LEU A 148 -7.79 10.60 0.12
N ALA A 149 -7.20 9.87 -0.82
CA ALA A 149 -5.84 10.12 -1.30
C ALA A 149 -5.79 11.24 -2.35
N GLY A 150 -6.93 11.67 -2.89
CA GLY A 150 -7.02 12.75 -3.87
C GLY A 150 -6.22 12.46 -5.16
N GLY A 151 -6.25 11.22 -5.65
CA GLY A 151 -5.48 10.81 -6.82
C GLY A 151 -3.98 10.59 -6.54
N TYR A 152 -3.59 10.46 -5.29
CA TYR A 152 -2.20 10.29 -4.84
C TYR A 152 -1.48 9.09 -5.47
N PHE A 153 -2.23 8.08 -5.92
CA PHE A 153 -1.72 6.87 -6.55
C PHE A 153 -1.21 7.09 -7.98
N GLY A 154 -0.06 7.75 -8.11
CA GLY A 154 0.64 7.91 -9.38
C GLY A 154 0.60 9.30 -10.00
N ASP A 155 -0.18 10.23 -9.44
CA ASP A 155 -0.21 11.63 -9.85
C ASP A 155 0.89 12.43 -9.12
N LYS A 156 1.87 12.94 -9.88
CA LYS A 156 2.99 13.72 -9.34
C LYS A 156 2.54 15.03 -8.68
N ASP A 157 1.50 15.64 -9.20
CA ASP A 157 1.00 16.92 -8.70
C ASP A 157 0.24 16.72 -7.40
N ALA A 158 -0.58 15.67 -7.29
CA ALA A 158 -1.24 15.28 -6.05
C ALA A 158 -0.24 14.87 -4.96
N GLU A 159 0.87 14.18 -5.33
CA GLU A 159 1.95 13.85 -4.39
C GLU A 159 2.64 15.12 -3.86
N ALA A 160 2.95 16.07 -4.74
CA ALA A 160 3.56 17.35 -4.35
C ALA A 160 2.65 18.17 -3.41
N GLU A 161 1.34 18.21 -3.68
CA GLU A 161 0.35 18.84 -2.80
C GLU A 161 0.24 18.15 -1.45
N ALA A 162 0.18 16.81 -1.42
CA ALA A 162 0.11 16.05 -0.16
C ALA A 162 1.35 16.27 0.71
N VAL A 163 2.54 16.32 0.11
CA VAL A 163 3.80 16.67 0.80
C VAL A 163 3.78 18.10 1.30
N ALA A 164 3.28 19.05 0.50
CA ALA A 164 3.17 20.44 0.89
C ALA A 164 2.20 20.66 2.06
N ARG A 165 1.07 19.94 2.07
CA ARG A 165 0.10 19.96 3.18
C ARG A 165 0.68 19.42 4.49
N ARG A 166 1.49 18.35 4.43
CA ARG A 166 2.16 17.78 5.61
C ARG A 166 3.22 18.70 6.20
N ARG A 167 3.84 19.59 5.37
CA ARG A 167 4.86 20.54 5.79
C ARG A 167 4.31 21.86 6.33
N ARG A 168 3.02 22.14 6.15
CA ARG A 168 2.38 23.31 6.77
C ARG A 168 2.26 23.05 8.28
N PRO A 169 2.94 23.84 9.15
CA PRO A 169 2.67 23.75 10.58
C PRO A 169 1.20 24.08 10.81
N SER A 170 0.53 23.29 11.65
CA SER A 170 -0.80 23.63 12.12
C SER A 170 -0.70 25.02 12.77
N THR A 171 -1.20 26.02 12.09
CA THR A 171 -1.39 27.34 12.69
C THR A 171 -2.40 27.15 13.81
N GLY A 172 -1.85 27.03 15.03
CA GLY A 172 -2.64 26.96 16.26
C GLY A 172 -3.62 28.12 16.26
N SER A 173 -4.88 27.81 16.44
CA SER A 173 -5.95 28.74 16.74
C SER A 173 -5.49 29.67 17.85
N GLY A 174 -5.22 30.93 17.50
CA GLY A 174 -4.85 31.95 18.45
C GLY A 174 -5.97 32.10 19.49
N MET A 175 -5.64 31.77 20.71
CA MET A 175 -6.42 32.08 21.89
C MET A 175 -6.43 33.61 22.01
N THR A 176 -7.56 34.23 21.76
CA THR A 176 -7.80 35.65 22.06
C THR A 176 -7.90 35.79 23.59
N PRO A 177 -7.04 36.55 24.27
CA PRO A 177 -7.31 36.89 25.66
C PRO A 177 -8.38 37.96 25.73
N ALA A 178 -9.28 37.79 26.67
CA ALA A 178 -10.26 38.78 27.08
C ALA A 178 -9.64 39.99 27.78
#